data_22c794d8e77feda5464349192bb15cb5
#
_entry.id   22c794d8e77feda5464349192bb15cb5
#
_cell.length_a   1.000
_cell.length_b   1.000
_cell.length_c   1.000
_cell.angle_alpha   90.00
_cell.angle_beta   90.00
_cell.angle_gamma   90.00
#
_symmetry.space_group_name_H-M   'P 1'
#
loop_
_entity.id
_entity.type
_entity.pdbx_description
1 polymer ?
#
loop_
_entity_poly.entity_id
_entity_poly.type
_entity_poly.pdbx_seq_one_letter_code
_entity_poly.pdbx_strand_id
1 'polypeptide(L)'
;MWSREKIAAEYGRIREHLPGDDNNFISKGLKACEVTDDTINTILVIDMLSGRGGQGDPGKFMELLKAWAETSSKSNTVIGPSTAKAMEKIAAGVPMEETGVTGTTNGAAMKILPIGLLHEVKDLDDLIEDVRRLCLPTHNTSPAISGACAVAAAVCYAANIRSTRECEKTEKGGQSADKKLEEMLGFARK
;
A
#
# COMPACT_ATOMS: atom_id res chain seq x y z
N MET A 1 -5.92 5.31 17.80
CA MET A 1 -7.02 5.43 16.81
C MET A 1 -8.33 5.68 17.54
N TRP A 2 -9.25 6.43 16.95
CA TRP A 2 -10.59 6.63 17.53
C TRP A 2 -11.49 5.44 17.23
N SER A 3 -12.44 5.15 18.14
CA SER A 3 -13.45 4.13 17.92
C SER A 3 -14.50 4.64 16.90
N ARG A 4 -15.23 3.71 16.29
CA ARG A 4 -16.33 4.05 15.36
C ARG A 4 -17.40 4.92 16.03
N GLU A 5 -17.72 4.60 17.29
CA GLU A 5 -18.70 5.33 18.10
C GLU A 5 -18.26 6.77 18.33
N LYS A 6 -16.97 6.98 18.64
CA LYS A 6 -16.41 8.32 18.81
C LYS A 6 -16.44 9.11 17.49
N ILE A 7 -16.05 8.49 16.37
CA ILE A 7 -16.11 9.13 15.05
C ILE A 7 -17.56 9.50 14.69
N ALA A 8 -18.50 8.59 14.92
CA ALA A 8 -19.91 8.84 14.63
C ALA A 8 -20.50 9.95 15.53
N ALA A 9 -20.10 10.03 16.81
CA ALA A 9 -20.56 11.06 17.73
C ALA A 9 -20.02 12.45 17.35
N GLU A 10 -18.76 12.53 16.91
CA GLU A 10 -18.07 13.78 16.58
C GLU A 10 -18.46 14.33 15.21
N TYR A 11 -18.49 13.47 14.18
CA TYR A 11 -18.66 13.89 12.79
C TYR A 11 -19.95 13.42 12.14
N GLY A 12 -20.71 12.55 12.78
CA GLY A 12 -21.88 11.93 12.15
C GLY A 12 -21.48 11.16 10.87
N ARG A 13 -22.21 11.41 9.79
CA ARG A 13 -21.90 10.84 8.46
C ARG A 13 -20.97 11.77 7.68
N ILE A 14 -19.70 11.40 7.57
CA ILE A 14 -18.70 12.15 6.79
C ILE A 14 -19.04 12.05 5.29
N ARG A 15 -19.14 13.19 4.60
CA ARG A 15 -19.46 13.29 3.18
C ARG A 15 -18.45 14.10 2.38
N GLU A 16 -17.48 14.70 3.06
CA GLU A 16 -16.43 15.54 2.48
C GLU A 16 -15.12 15.33 3.24
N HIS A 17 -14.02 15.77 2.68
CA HIS A 17 -12.73 15.73 3.34
C HIS A 17 -12.67 16.81 4.42
N LEU A 18 -12.47 16.38 5.67
CA LEU A 18 -12.33 17.25 6.82
C LEU A 18 -10.85 17.50 7.13
N PRO A 19 -10.50 18.61 7.78
CA PRO A 19 -9.16 18.80 8.34
C PRO A 19 -8.90 17.79 9.44
N GLY A 20 -7.62 17.54 9.72
CA GLY A 20 -7.21 16.66 10.80
C GLY A 20 -7.63 17.22 12.16
N ASP A 21 -8.13 16.35 13.04
CA ASP A 21 -8.56 16.71 14.38
C ASP A 21 -7.36 16.99 15.28
N ASP A 22 -7.43 18.06 16.07
CA ASP A 22 -6.36 18.49 16.99
C ASP A 22 -6.06 17.48 18.12
N ASN A 23 -7.03 16.63 18.44
CA ASN A 23 -6.88 15.56 19.43
C ASN A 23 -6.35 14.24 18.84
N ASN A 24 -6.13 14.20 17.53
CA ASN A 24 -5.55 13.03 16.85
C ASN A 24 -4.09 13.36 16.47
N PHE A 25 -3.13 12.80 17.20
CA PHE A 25 -1.72 13.12 17.04
C PHE A 25 -1.16 12.82 15.64
N ILE A 26 -1.76 11.90 14.88
CA ILE A 26 -1.34 11.56 13.49
C ILE A 26 -1.86 12.61 12.51
N SER A 27 -3.14 12.98 12.62
CA SER A 27 -3.78 13.89 11.67
C SER A 27 -3.77 15.35 12.06
N LYS A 28 -3.33 15.66 13.27
CA LYS A 28 -3.26 17.05 13.77
C LYS A 28 -2.50 17.96 12.81
N GLY A 29 -3.12 19.07 12.47
CA GLY A 29 -2.55 20.09 11.57
C GLY A 29 -2.61 19.73 10.07
N LEU A 30 -3.18 18.56 9.69
CA LEU A 30 -3.50 18.28 8.29
C LEU A 30 -4.69 19.14 7.86
N LYS A 31 -4.58 19.77 6.70
CA LYS A 31 -5.70 20.46 6.05
C LYS A 31 -6.65 19.46 5.41
N ALA A 32 -7.86 19.90 5.10
CA ALA A 32 -8.77 19.10 4.28
C ALA A 32 -8.09 18.70 2.96
N CYS A 33 -8.28 17.44 2.56
CA CYS A 33 -7.64 16.81 1.38
C CYS A 33 -6.12 16.58 1.48
N GLU A 34 -5.45 16.91 2.57
CA GLU A 34 -4.08 16.44 2.78
C GLU A 34 -4.08 14.95 3.14
N VAL A 35 -3.05 14.25 2.67
CA VAL A 35 -2.93 12.79 2.79
C VAL A 35 -1.74 12.40 3.69
N THR A 36 -1.79 11.19 4.22
CA THR A 36 -0.72 10.58 5.02
C THR A 36 0.24 9.77 4.15
N ASP A 37 1.20 9.13 4.78
CA ASP A 37 2.23 8.30 4.13
C ASP A 37 1.64 7.13 3.32
N ASP A 38 0.46 6.62 3.66
CA ASP A 38 -0.23 5.57 2.89
C ASP A 38 -0.38 5.98 1.42
N THR A 39 -0.98 7.13 1.18
CA THR A 39 -1.21 7.66 -0.18
C THR A 39 0.10 8.09 -0.82
N ILE A 40 0.96 8.78 -0.09
CA ILE A 40 2.26 9.23 -0.60
C ILE A 40 3.11 8.05 -1.06
N ASN A 41 3.27 7.01 -0.23
CA ASN A 41 4.05 5.83 -0.60
C ASN A 41 3.46 5.12 -1.83
N THR A 42 2.13 5.07 -1.95
CA THR A 42 1.47 4.54 -3.15
C THR A 42 1.84 5.34 -4.40
N ILE A 43 1.84 6.68 -4.32
CA ILE A 43 2.25 7.55 -5.43
C ILE A 43 3.73 7.33 -5.78
N LEU A 44 4.62 7.25 -4.78
CA LEU A 44 6.05 7.01 -5.01
C LEU A 44 6.31 5.64 -5.68
N VAL A 45 5.50 4.62 -5.35
CA VAL A 45 5.55 3.33 -6.05
C VAL A 45 5.11 3.48 -7.50
N ILE A 46 4.05 4.23 -7.79
CA ILE A 46 3.61 4.51 -9.17
C ILE A 46 4.71 5.24 -9.95
N ASP A 47 5.32 6.25 -9.36
CA ASP A 47 6.40 7.02 -9.99
C ASP A 47 7.60 6.13 -10.31
N MET A 48 8.01 5.28 -9.36
CA MET A 48 9.09 4.31 -9.57
C MET A 48 8.78 3.36 -10.74
N LEU A 49 7.58 2.79 -10.78
CA LEU A 49 7.15 1.85 -11.81
C LEU A 49 7.06 2.52 -13.19
N SER A 50 6.50 3.74 -13.26
CA SER A 50 6.35 4.50 -14.50
C SER A 50 7.69 4.85 -15.13
N GLY A 51 8.68 5.18 -14.32
CA GLY A 51 10.03 5.50 -14.79
C GLY A 51 10.86 4.30 -15.28
N ARG A 52 10.38 3.06 -15.05
CA ARG A 52 11.12 1.82 -15.32
C ARG A 52 10.32 0.78 -16.11
N GLY A 53 9.30 1.19 -16.83
CA GLY A 53 8.51 0.26 -17.64
C GLY A 53 7.81 -0.84 -16.84
N GLY A 54 7.41 -0.54 -15.59
CA GLY A 54 6.70 -1.46 -14.71
C GLY A 54 7.59 -2.31 -13.79
N GLN A 55 8.94 -2.16 -13.84
CA GLN A 55 9.82 -2.94 -12.99
C GLN A 55 10.00 -2.29 -11.60
N GLY A 56 9.76 -3.10 -10.55
CA GLY A 56 10.00 -2.71 -9.18
C GLY A 56 11.49 -2.56 -8.85
N ASP A 57 11.89 -1.41 -8.32
CA ASP A 57 13.24 -1.11 -7.87
C ASP A 57 13.20 -0.56 -6.44
N PRO A 58 13.56 -1.37 -5.42
CA PRO A 58 13.54 -0.93 -4.03
C PRO A 58 14.52 0.22 -3.76
N GLY A 59 15.64 0.30 -4.47
CA GLY A 59 16.61 1.40 -4.36
C GLY A 59 15.99 2.71 -4.85
N LYS A 60 15.36 2.69 -6.02
CA LYS A 60 14.67 3.87 -6.56
C LYS A 60 13.50 4.30 -5.69
N PHE A 61 12.72 3.35 -5.15
CA PHE A 61 11.68 3.68 -4.18
C PHE A 61 12.22 4.41 -2.95
N MET A 62 13.34 3.92 -2.36
CA MET A 62 13.95 4.55 -1.19
C MET A 62 14.54 5.93 -1.51
N GLU A 63 15.08 6.13 -2.71
CA GLU A 63 15.55 7.44 -3.19
C GLU A 63 14.38 8.44 -3.26
N LEU A 64 13.25 8.07 -3.88
CA LEU A 64 12.06 8.90 -3.98
C LEU A 64 11.47 9.20 -2.59
N LEU A 65 11.42 8.20 -1.71
CA LEU A 65 10.93 8.35 -0.35
C LEU A 65 11.80 9.32 0.46
N LYS A 66 13.12 9.23 0.31
CA LYS A 66 14.07 10.16 0.95
C LYS A 66 13.87 11.58 0.45
N ALA A 67 13.80 11.78 -0.86
CA ALA A 67 13.57 13.09 -1.46
C ALA A 67 12.26 13.73 -0.97
N TRP A 68 11.18 12.94 -0.90
CA TRP A 68 9.93 13.41 -0.31
C TRP A 68 10.08 13.76 1.17
N ALA A 69 10.74 12.94 1.96
CA ALA A 69 10.93 13.17 3.40
C ALA A 69 11.72 14.46 3.69
N GLU A 70 12.70 14.80 2.86
CA GLU A 70 13.52 16.01 2.99
C GLU A 70 12.76 17.28 2.57
N THR A 71 11.80 17.17 1.66
CA THR A 71 11.04 18.32 1.14
C THR A 71 9.72 18.57 1.85
N SER A 72 9.16 17.56 2.52
CA SER A 72 7.87 17.64 3.20
C SER A 72 8.00 18.12 4.63
N SER A 73 7.36 19.23 4.96
CA SER A 73 7.29 19.74 6.34
C SER A 73 6.53 18.82 7.30
N LYS A 74 5.81 17.83 6.80
CA LYS A 74 4.97 16.91 7.58
C LYS A 74 5.51 15.47 7.62
N SER A 75 6.59 15.18 6.91
CA SER A 75 7.18 13.83 6.85
C SER A 75 7.42 13.24 8.23
N ASN A 76 7.96 14.02 9.17
CA ASN A 76 8.27 13.57 10.53
C ASN A 76 7.06 13.16 11.36
N THR A 77 5.86 13.62 11.02
CA THR A 77 4.63 13.28 11.71
C THR A 77 3.88 12.11 11.11
N VAL A 78 4.04 11.86 9.81
CA VAL A 78 3.28 10.83 9.09
C VAL A 78 4.10 9.61 8.71
N ILE A 79 5.44 9.68 8.64
CA ILE A 79 6.28 8.51 8.35
C ILE A 79 6.15 7.49 9.48
N GLY A 80 5.78 6.24 9.11
CA GLY A 80 5.66 5.15 10.06
C GLY A 80 7.02 4.73 10.64
N PRO A 81 7.06 4.22 11.90
CA PRO A 81 8.30 3.96 12.63
C PRO A 81 9.22 2.92 11.96
N SER A 82 8.67 1.91 11.30
CA SER A 82 9.46 0.91 10.57
C SER A 82 10.19 1.54 9.38
N THR A 83 9.52 2.43 8.66
CA THR A 83 10.08 3.16 7.52
C THR A 83 11.16 4.14 7.96
N ALA A 84 10.91 4.93 9.02
CA ALA A 84 11.90 5.85 9.58
C ALA A 84 13.18 5.13 9.99
N LYS A 85 13.05 4.03 10.74
CA LYS A 85 14.20 3.21 11.17
C LYS A 85 14.96 2.60 9.99
N ALA A 86 14.28 2.19 8.93
CA ALA A 86 14.93 1.69 7.72
C ALA A 86 15.73 2.79 7.01
N MET A 87 15.17 3.99 6.91
CA MET A 87 15.88 5.15 6.32
C MET A 87 17.14 5.52 7.11
N GLU A 88 17.08 5.51 8.45
CA GLU A 88 18.25 5.74 9.31
C GLU A 88 19.34 4.70 9.07
N LYS A 89 18.98 3.42 8.99
CA LYS A 89 19.93 2.34 8.71
C LYS A 89 20.57 2.47 7.33
N ILE A 90 19.79 2.79 6.29
CA ILE A 90 20.32 3.03 4.94
C ILE A 90 21.27 4.22 4.93
N ALA A 91 20.92 5.30 5.62
CA ALA A 91 21.82 6.46 5.77
C ALA A 91 23.12 6.13 6.50
N ALA A 92 23.11 5.14 7.40
CA ALA A 92 24.28 4.61 8.08
C ALA A 92 25.07 3.57 7.25
N GLY A 93 24.67 3.30 6.00
CA GLY A 93 25.36 2.37 5.10
C GLY A 93 25.06 0.90 5.35
N VAL A 94 23.99 0.58 6.09
CA VAL A 94 23.55 -0.81 6.28
C VAL A 94 22.98 -1.35 4.96
N PRO A 95 23.35 -2.58 4.53
CA PRO A 95 22.79 -3.20 3.33
C PRO A 95 21.25 -3.24 3.38
N MET A 96 20.62 -2.99 2.25
CA MET A 96 19.15 -2.84 2.15
C MET A 96 18.42 -4.11 2.62
N GLU A 97 19.00 -5.27 2.42
CA GLU A 97 18.47 -6.58 2.85
C GLU A 97 18.33 -6.69 4.37
N GLU A 98 19.11 -5.90 5.12
CA GLU A 98 19.14 -5.92 6.59
C GLU A 98 18.34 -4.77 7.22
N THR A 99 17.91 -3.80 6.42
CA THR A 99 17.24 -2.61 6.96
C THR A 99 15.80 -2.87 7.39
N GLY A 100 15.05 -3.69 6.63
CA GLY A 100 13.66 -4.00 6.83
C GLY A 100 13.32 -5.15 7.78
N VAL A 101 14.33 -5.84 8.34
CA VAL A 101 14.15 -7.11 9.09
C VAL A 101 13.36 -6.99 10.41
N THR A 102 13.02 -5.79 10.84
CA THR A 102 12.18 -5.55 12.02
C THR A 102 10.85 -4.86 11.69
N GLY A 103 10.54 -4.66 10.40
CA GLY A 103 9.33 -3.99 9.95
C GLY A 103 8.13 -4.93 9.97
N THR A 104 7.19 -4.69 10.90
CA THR A 104 6.00 -5.53 11.09
C THR A 104 4.68 -4.75 10.98
N THR A 105 4.77 -3.44 10.70
CA THR A 105 3.59 -2.58 10.55
C THR A 105 2.92 -2.77 9.18
N ASN A 106 1.77 -2.12 8.97
CA ASN A 106 1.03 -2.16 7.69
C ASN A 106 1.73 -1.44 6.53
N GLY A 107 2.88 -0.82 6.73
CA GLY A 107 3.61 -0.04 5.72
C GLY A 107 4.05 -0.83 4.48
N ALA A 108 4.03 -2.15 4.52
CA ALA A 108 4.15 -3.00 3.34
C ALA A 108 2.85 -3.01 2.52
N ALA A 109 1.74 -3.34 3.18
CA ALA A 109 0.43 -3.52 2.54
C ALA A 109 -0.16 -2.20 2.01
N MET A 110 0.04 -1.08 2.72
CA MET A 110 -0.55 0.21 2.36
C MET A 110 -0.10 0.75 1.00
N LYS A 111 1.12 0.41 0.56
CA LYS A 111 1.72 0.92 -0.69
C LYS A 111 1.69 -0.05 -1.87
N ILE A 112 1.21 -1.29 -1.66
CA ILE A 112 1.42 -2.40 -2.60
C ILE A 112 0.42 -2.44 -3.76
N LEU A 113 -0.67 -1.66 -3.67
CA LEU A 113 -1.74 -1.65 -4.68
C LEU A 113 -1.22 -1.57 -6.13
N PRO A 114 -0.26 -0.70 -6.49
CA PRO A 114 0.22 -0.60 -7.88
C PRO A 114 0.86 -1.90 -8.38
N ILE A 115 1.53 -2.68 -7.52
CA ILE A 115 2.09 -3.98 -7.89
C ILE A 115 0.96 -4.95 -8.27
N GLY A 116 -0.12 -5.00 -7.49
CA GLY A 116 -1.27 -5.85 -7.82
C GLY A 116 -1.94 -5.51 -9.16
N LEU A 117 -1.87 -4.25 -9.60
CA LEU A 117 -2.43 -3.82 -10.89
C LEU A 117 -1.57 -4.21 -12.10
N LEU A 118 -0.28 -4.51 -11.92
CA LEU A 118 0.64 -4.86 -13.00
C LEU A 118 0.57 -6.34 -13.39
N HIS A 119 0.00 -7.19 -12.54
CA HIS A 119 0.01 -8.63 -12.74
C HIS A 119 -1.35 -9.18 -13.17
N GLU A 120 -1.30 -10.30 -13.88
CA GLU A 120 -2.48 -11.12 -14.16
C GLU A 120 -2.60 -12.25 -13.11
N VAL A 121 -3.81 -12.80 -12.97
CA VAL A 121 -4.10 -13.88 -11.99
C VAL A 121 -3.22 -15.13 -12.20
N LYS A 122 -2.78 -15.37 -13.43
CA LYS A 122 -1.89 -16.49 -13.77
C LYS A 122 -0.44 -16.30 -13.31
N ASP A 123 -0.02 -15.03 -13.04
CA ASP A 123 1.38 -14.66 -12.77
C ASP A 123 1.59 -14.44 -11.25
N LEU A 124 1.00 -15.30 -10.42
CA LEU A 124 1.00 -15.15 -8.95
C LEU A 124 2.42 -15.22 -8.36
N ASP A 125 3.29 -16.06 -8.88
CA ASP A 125 4.67 -16.19 -8.39
C ASP A 125 5.49 -14.93 -8.67
N ASP A 126 5.32 -14.31 -9.84
CA ASP A 126 5.97 -13.05 -10.19
C ASP A 126 5.44 -11.90 -9.33
N LEU A 127 4.11 -11.87 -9.05
CA LEU A 127 3.51 -10.92 -8.15
C LEU A 127 4.11 -11.02 -6.74
N ILE A 128 4.26 -12.22 -6.22
CA ILE A 128 4.85 -12.45 -4.88
C ILE A 128 6.30 -11.96 -4.84
N GLU A 129 7.08 -12.23 -5.87
CA GLU A 129 8.48 -11.80 -5.94
C GLU A 129 8.59 -10.27 -6.00
N ASP A 130 7.78 -9.58 -6.78
CA ASP A 130 7.76 -8.12 -6.84
C ASP A 130 7.30 -7.49 -5.52
N VAL A 131 6.32 -8.09 -4.83
CA VAL A 131 5.93 -7.69 -3.48
C VAL A 131 7.09 -7.82 -2.50
N ARG A 132 7.79 -8.98 -2.49
CA ARG A 132 8.95 -9.23 -1.62
C ARG A 132 10.04 -8.20 -1.87
N ARG A 133 10.37 -7.95 -3.12
CA ARG A 133 11.39 -6.99 -3.55
C ARG A 133 11.07 -5.58 -3.05
N LEU A 134 9.82 -5.11 -3.22
CA LEU A 134 9.42 -3.78 -2.76
C LEU A 134 9.33 -3.67 -1.23
N CYS A 135 9.06 -4.77 -0.53
CA CYS A 135 9.02 -4.79 0.94
C CYS A 135 10.42 -4.82 1.59
N LEU A 136 11.43 -5.34 0.88
CA LEU A 136 12.77 -5.61 1.37
C LEU A 136 13.38 -4.48 2.23
N PRO A 137 13.43 -3.21 1.79
CA PRO A 137 14.15 -2.18 2.52
C PRO A 137 13.47 -1.78 3.84
N THR A 138 12.16 -1.91 3.96
CA THR A 138 11.41 -1.35 5.11
C THR A 138 10.65 -2.39 5.93
N HIS A 139 10.22 -3.49 5.31
CA HIS A 139 9.30 -4.48 5.89
C HIS A 139 9.65 -5.91 5.46
N ASN A 140 10.91 -6.29 5.60
CA ASN A 140 11.42 -7.62 5.25
C ASN A 140 11.13 -8.65 6.35
N THR A 141 9.85 -8.86 6.65
CA THR A 141 9.38 -9.84 7.64
C THR A 141 8.23 -10.66 7.08
N SER A 142 8.11 -11.93 7.48
CA SER A 142 7.05 -12.81 6.98
C SER A 142 5.64 -12.23 7.19
N PRO A 143 5.27 -11.68 8.36
CA PRO A 143 3.94 -11.11 8.54
C PRO A 143 3.65 -9.92 7.61
N ALA A 144 4.63 -9.01 7.43
CA ALA A 144 4.46 -7.84 6.59
C ALA A 144 4.36 -8.21 5.10
N ILE A 145 5.22 -9.11 4.63
CA ILE A 145 5.21 -9.61 3.25
C ILE A 145 3.93 -10.38 2.97
N SER A 146 3.50 -11.29 3.86
CA SER A 146 2.25 -12.04 3.67
C SER A 146 1.03 -11.11 3.60
N GLY A 147 0.96 -10.10 4.46
CA GLY A 147 -0.11 -9.10 4.42
C GLY A 147 -0.10 -8.29 3.11
N ALA A 148 1.08 -7.90 2.62
CA ALA A 148 1.23 -7.20 1.35
C ALA A 148 0.86 -8.10 0.15
N CYS A 149 1.28 -9.37 0.14
CA CYS A 149 0.88 -10.33 -0.89
C CYS A 149 -0.64 -10.52 -0.94
N ALA A 150 -1.30 -10.64 0.23
CA ALA A 150 -2.75 -10.77 0.28
C ALA A 150 -3.46 -9.54 -0.32
N VAL A 151 -2.99 -8.33 -0.03
CA VAL A 151 -3.54 -7.09 -0.61
C VAL A 151 -3.27 -7.03 -2.11
N ALA A 152 -2.04 -7.28 -2.55
CA ALA A 152 -1.67 -7.26 -3.97
C ALA A 152 -2.48 -8.30 -4.77
N ALA A 153 -2.62 -9.52 -4.25
CA ALA A 153 -3.41 -10.58 -4.87
C ALA A 153 -4.90 -10.20 -4.98
N ALA A 154 -5.47 -9.61 -3.93
CA ALA A 154 -6.86 -9.13 -3.96
C ALA A 154 -7.07 -8.04 -5.01
N VAL A 155 -6.14 -7.09 -5.13
CA VAL A 155 -6.16 -6.03 -6.15
C VAL A 155 -6.02 -6.62 -7.55
N CYS A 156 -5.05 -7.51 -7.77
CA CYS A 156 -4.84 -8.23 -9.03
C CYS A 156 -6.12 -8.95 -9.46
N TYR A 157 -6.71 -9.73 -8.57
CA TYR A 157 -7.95 -10.45 -8.84
C TYR A 157 -9.10 -9.49 -9.21
N ALA A 158 -9.30 -8.42 -8.43
CA ALA A 158 -10.36 -7.45 -8.68
C ALA A 158 -10.21 -6.71 -10.02
N ALA A 159 -8.98 -6.37 -10.42
CA ALA A 159 -8.67 -5.72 -11.69
C ALA A 159 -8.95 -6.66 -12.88
N ASN A 160 -8.56 -7.93 -12.77
CA ASN A 160 -8.75 -8.92 -13.83
C ASN A 160 -10.22 -9.32 -14.02
N ILE A 161 -11.04 -9.40 -12.95
CA ILE A 161 -12.50 -9.62 -13.08
C ILE A 161 -13.17 -8.48 -13.85
N ARG A 162 -12.70 -7.26 -13.69
CA ARG A 162 -13.27 -6.10 -14.38
C ARG A 162 -12.99 -6.17 -15.87
N SER A 163 -11.80 -6.61 -16.26
CA SER A 163 -11.42 -6.82 -17.65
C SER A 163 -12.25 -7.91 -18.32
N THR A 164 -12.45 -9.06 -17.66
CA THR A 164 -13.31 -10.14 -18.17
C THR A 164 -14.78 -9.73 -18.28
N ARG A 165 -15.28 -8.90 -17.36
CA ARG A 165 -16.68 -8.41 -17.41
C ARG A 165 -16.96 -7.41 -18.52
N GLU A 166 -16.00 -6.63 -18.95
CA GLU A 166 -16.16 -5.78 -20.13
C GLU A 166 -16.24 -6.62 -21.41
N CYS A 167 -15.57 -7.80 -21.43
CA CYS A 167 -15.71 -8.80 -22.49
C CYS A 167 -17.04 -9.59 -22.39
N GLU A 168 -17.53 -9.90 -21.17
CA GLU A 168 -18.74 -10.71 -20.92
C GLU A 168 -20.05 -9.91 -20.88
N LYS A 169 -20.03 -8.59 -20.95
CA LYS A 169 -21.26 -7.78 -21.11
C LYS A 169 -21.98 -8.07 -22.43
N THR A 170 -21.35 -8.86 -23.28
CA THR A 170 -22.00 -9.44 -24.48
C THR A 170 -22.63 -10.81 -24.23
N GLU A 171 -22.40 -11.50 -23.09
CA GLU A 171 -22.97 -12.79 -22.77
C GLU A 171 -23.50 -12.86 -21.32
N LYS A 172 -24.78 -13.27 -21.21
CA LYS A 172 -25.67 -13.29 -20.06
C LYS A 172 -25.13 -13.99 -18.80
N GLY A 173 -25.39 -13.40 -17.64
CA GLY A 173 -25.49 -14.10 -16.36
C GLY A 173 -24.41 -13.73 -15.34
N GLY A 174 -24.68 -12.73 -14.48
CA GLY A 174 -23.78 -12.35 -13.38
C GLY A 174 -23.75 -13.38 -12.25
N GLN A 175 -22.54 -13.80 -11.84
CA GLN A 175 -22.34 -14.53 -10.59
C GLN A 175 -22.75 -13.67 -9.38
N SER A 176 -23.24 -14.30 -8.30
CA SER A 176 -23.61 -13.58 -7.07
C SER A 176 -22.37 -12.93 -6.43
N ALA A 177 -22.58 -11.83 -5.71
CA ALA A 177 -21.50 -11.10 -5.02
C ALA A 177 -20.73 -12.01 -4.03
N ASP A 178 -21.43 -12.92 -3.35
CA ASP A 178 -20.86 -13.85 -2.38
C ASP A 178 -19.88 -14.83 -3.03
N LYS A 179 -20.24 -15.42 -4.19
CA LYS A 179 -19.35 -16.32 -4.91
C LYS A 179 -18.06 -15.62 -5.35
N LYS A 180 -18.15 -14.37 -5.77
CA LYS A 180 -16.99 -13.57 -6.16
C LYS A 180 -16.09 -13.22 -4.99
N LEU A 181 -16.68 -12.94 -3.84
CA LEU A 181 -15.93 -12.70 -2.60
C LEU A 181 -15.18 -13.97 -2.16
N GLU A 182 -15.80 -15.15 -2.25
CA GLU A 182 -15.16 -16.43 -1.95
C GLU A 182 -13.99 -16.73 -2.90
N GLU A 183 -14.15 -16.49 -4.20
CA GLU A 183 -13.09 -16.66 -5.19
C GLU A 183 -11.91 -15.71 -4.92
N MET A 184 -12.18 -14.43 -4.63
CA MET A 184 -11.16 -13.43 -4.26
C MET A 184 -10.40 -13.83 -3.00
N LEU A 185 -11.11 -14.27 -1.95
CA LEU A 185 -10.48 -14.72 -0.70
C LEU A 185 -9.67 -15.99 -0.91
N GLY A 186 -10.12 -16.90 -1.78
CA GLY A 186 -9.40 -18.12 -2.15
C GLY A 186 -8.11 -17.81 -2.90
N PHE A 187 -8.12 -16.80 -3.77
CA PHE A 187 -6.93 -16.34 -4.48
C PHE A 187 -5.91 -15.66 -3.55
N ALA A 188 -6.35 -14.78 -2.67
CA ALA A 188 -5.49 -14.06 -1.74
C ALA A 188 -4.87 -14.93 -0.62
N ARG A 189 -5.35 -16.17 -0.44
CA ARG A 189 -4.83 -17.13 0.56
C ARG A 189 -3.72 -18.05 0.03
N LYS A 190 -3.48 -18.08 -1.28
CA LYS A 190 -2.40 -18.83 -1.90
C LYS A 190 -1.07 -18.09 -1.77
#